data_4dba7297298ce5a039fd98ae8e1d8e6d
#
_entry.id   4dba7297298ce5a039fd98ae8e1d8e6d
#
_cell.length_a   1.000
_cell.length_b   1.000
_cell.length_c   1.000
_cell.angle_alpha   90.00
_cell.angle_beta   90.00
_cell.angle_gamma   90.00
#
_symmetry.space_group_name_H-M   'P 1'
#
loop_
_entity.id
_entity.type
_entity.pdbx_description
1 polymer ?
#
loop_
_entity_poly.entity_id
_entity_poly.type
_entity_poly.pdbx_seq_one_letter_code
_entity_poly.pdbx_strand_id
1 'polypeptide(L)' 'GTPITAADLQRVEGAETALHGLGFRDFRVRLFHGLARVQVPAGQMALALEQREKILAALGDFDGAVLDLQGR' A
#
# COMPACT_ATOMS: atom_id res chain seq x y z
N GLY A 1 11.58 -15.39 -8.93
CA GLY A 1 10.69 -14.95 -7.87
C GLY A 1 9.39 -15.71 -7.87
N THR A 2 8.62 -15.51 -6.85
CA THR A 2 7.31 -16.13 -6.73
C THR A 2 6.35 -15.52 -7.74
N PRO A 3 5.64 -16.34 -8.54
CA PRO A 3 4.67 -15.79 -9.48
C PRO A 3 3.56 -15.04 -8.74
N ILE A 4 3.13 -13.93 -9.31
CA ILE A 4 2.00 -13.17 -8.78
C ILE A 4 0.72 -13.83 -9.28
N THR A 5 -0.18 -14.21 -8.36
CA THR A 5 -1.46 -14.80 -8.72
C THR A 5 -2.47 -13.72 -9.11
N ALA A 6 -3.58 -14.13 -9.74
CA ALA A 6 -4.67 -13.20 -10.04
C ALA A 6 -5.24 -12.57 -8.77
N ALA A 7 -5.33 -13.37 -7.69
CA ALA A 7 -5.80 -12.85 -6.40
C ALA A 7 -4.86 -11.79 -5.84
N ASP A 8 -3.54 -11.98 -5.99
CA ASP A 8 -2.54 -11.01 -5.54
C ASP A 8 -2.67 -9.70 -6.33
N LEU A 9 -2.87 -9.79 -7.65
CA LEU A 9 -3.06 -8.60 -8.49
C LEU A 9 -4.32 -7.84 -8.08
N GLN A 10 -5.41 -8.54 -7.80
CA GLN A 10 -6.65 -7.91 -7.37
C GLN A 10 -6.47 -7.18 -6.04
N ARG A 11 -5.72 -7.77 -5.11
CA ARG A 11 -5.45 -7.14 -3.81
C ARG A 11 -4.63 -5.87 -3.99
N VAL A 12 -3.61 -5.90 -4.83
CA VAL A 12 -2.77 -4.73 -5.10
C VAL A 12 -3.58 -3.63 -5.79
N GLU A 13 -4.39 -3.99 -6.79
CA GLU A 13 -5.24 -3.01 -7.49
C GLU A 13 -6.26 -2.37 -6.55
N GLY A 14 -6.89 -3.17 -5.70
CA GLY A 14 -7.83 -2.68 -4.69
C GLY A 14 -7.15 -1.72 -3.71
N ALA A 15 -5.94 -2.06 -3.28
CA ALA A 15 -5.16 -1.22 -2.38
C ALA A 15 -4.82 0.11 -3.04
N GLU A 16 -4.40 0.09 -4.30
CA GLU A 16 -4.08 1.31 -5.03
C GLU A 16 -5.30 2.22 -5.18
N THR A 17 -6.45 1.63 -5.52
CA THR A 17 -7.69 2.38 -5.61
C THR A 17 -8.06 3.04 -4.28
N ALA A 18 -7.95 2.28 -3.19
CA ALA A 18 -8.27 2.78 -1.86
C ALA A 18 -7.34 3.93 -1.44
N LEU A 19 -6.04 3.80 -1.70
CA LEU A 19 -5.08 4.84 -1.35
C LEU A 19 -5.28 6.10 -2.18
N HIS A 20 -5.65 5.97 -3.46
CA HIS A 20 -6.06 7.12 -4.27
C HIS A 20 -7.21 7.87 -3.62
N GLY A 21 -8.19 7.13 -3.11
CA GLY A 21 -9.34 7.71 -2.42
C GLY A 21 -8.96 8.45 -1.15
N LEU A 22 -7.83 8.12 -0.53
CA LEU A 22 -7.32 8.79 0.67
C LEU A 22 -6.46 10.02 0.35
N GLY A 23 -6.20 10.28 -0.92
CA GLY A 23 -5.47 11.47 -1.34
C GLY A 23 -4.02 11.24 -1.75
N PHE A 24 -3.58 9.99 -1.78
CA PHE A 24 -2.20 9.69 -2.20
C PHE A 24 -2.03 9.77 -3.71
N ARG A 25 -0.84 10.16 -4.14
CA ARG A 25 -0.46 10.28 -5.56
C ARG A 25 0.97 9.75 -5.74
N ASP A 26 1.26 9.20 -6.92
CA ASP A 26 2.59 8.72 -7.29
C ASP A 26 3.17 7.69 -6.32
N PHE A 27 2.29 6.94 -5.67
CA PHE A 27 2.67 5.89 -4.72
C PHE A 27 2.71 4.53 -5.43
N ARG A 28 3.28 3.54 -4.74
CA ARG A 28 3.25 2.14 -5.17
C ARG A 28 2.90 1.25 -4.01
N VAL A 29 2.18 0.17 -4.32
CA VAL A 29 1.92 -0.92 -3.40
C VAL A 29 2.57 -2.17 -3.98
N ARG A 30 3.46 -2.78 -3.21
CA ARG A 30 4.17 -4.00 -3.60
C ARG A 30 3.78 -5.12 -2.64
N LEU A 31 3.60 -6.32 -3.19
CA LEU A 31 3.42 -7.50 -2.36
C LEU A 31 4.78 -7.96 -1.85
N PHE A 32 4.91 -8.11 -0.54
CA PHE A 32 6.16 -8.49 0.10
C PHE A 32 5.87 -9.50 1.20
N HIS A 33 6.09 -10.80 0.92
CA HIS A 33 5.83 -11.88 1.87
C HIS A 33 4.43 -11.84 2.49
N GLY A 34 3.42 -11.59 1.67
CA GLY A 34 2.03 -11.49 2.14
C GLY A 34 1.67 -10.11 2.68
N LEU A 35 2.64 -9.25 2.89
CA LEU A 35 2.43 -7.88 3.37
C LEU A 35 2.26 -6.91 2.21
N ALA A 36 1.53 -5.83 2.46
CA ALA A 36 1.48 -4.71 1.52
C ALA A 36 2.61 -3.75 1.87
N ARG A 37 3.59 -3.63 0.98
CA ARG A 37 4.67 -2.65 1.14
C ARG A 37 4.26 -1.39 0.38
N VAL A 38 4.02 -0.33 1.14
CA VAL A 38 3.56 0.95 0.59
C VAL A 38 4.74 1.89 0.41
N GLN A 39 4.89 2.41 -0.80
CA GLN A 39 5.93 3.38 -1.13
C GLN A 39 5.25 4.67 -1.56
N VAL A 40 5.48 5.75 -0.83
CA VAL A 40 4.92 7.07 -1.15
C VAL A 40 6.04 8.08 -1.32
N PRO A 41 5.81 9.15 -2.10
CA PRO A 41 6.79 10.23 -2.19
C PRO A 41 7.05 10.84 -0.80
N ALA A 42 8.25 11.36 -0.59
CA ALA A 42 8.65 11.91 0.71
C ALA A 42 7.64 12.93 1.24
N GLY A 43 7.06 13.74 0.36
CA GLY A 43 6.07 14.75 0.76
C GLY A 43 4.75 14.17 1.25
N GLN A 44 4.51 12.87 1.08
CA GLN A 44 3.28 12.20 1.53
C GLN A 44 3.50 11.28 2.73
N MET A 45 4.72 11.21 3.26
CA MET A 45 5.03 10.37 4.41
C MET A 45 4.22 10.76 5.65
N ALA A 46 4.13 12.06 5.92
CA ALA A 46 3.35 12.56 7.06
C ALA A 46 1.87 12.22 6.88
N LEU A 47 1.33 12.35 5.67
CA LEU A 47 -0.04 11.98 5.36
C LEU A 47 -0.27 10.49 5.62
N ALA A 48 0.69 9.65 5.24
CA ALA A 48 0.59 8.21 5.46
C ALA A 48 0.47 7.88 6.95
N LEU A 49 1.25 8.54 7.80
CA LEU A 49 1.18 8.34 9.24
C LEU A 49 -0.13 8.85 9.83
N GLU A 50 -0.62 10.00 9.36
CA GLU A 50 -1.91 10.54 9.79
C GLU A 50 -3.07 9.60 9.43
N GLN A 51 -3.00 8.95 8.28
CA GLN A 51 -4.05 8.10 7.76
C GLN A 51 -3.82 6.61 8.07
N ARG A 52 -2.93 6.28 9.01
CA ARG A 52 -2.52 4.90 9.24
C ARG A 52 -3.69 3.95 9.47
N GLU A 53 -4.68 4.36 10.24
CA GLU A 53 -5.83 3.51 10.53
C GLU A 53 -6.67 3.24 9.30
N LYS A 54 -6.86 4.26 8.47
CA LYS A 54 -7.60 4.12 7.21
C LYS A 54 -6.83 3.27 6.21
N ILE A 55 -5.51 3.41 6.19
CA ILE A 55 -4.65 2.58 5.33
C ILE A 55 -4.73 1.12 5.76
N LEU A 56 -4.64 0.85 7.06
CA LEU A 56 -4.73 -0.52 7.57
C LEU A 56 -6.08 -1.15 7.23
N ALA A 57 -7.16 -0.38 7.32
CA ALA A 57 -8.48 -0.85 6.93
C ALA A 57 -8.55 -1.15 5.43
N ALA A 58 -7.97 -0.29 4.61
CA ALA A 58 -7.95 -0.46 3.15
C ALA A 58 -7.11 -1.67 2.72
N LEU A 59 -6.08 -2.01 3.49
CA LEU A 59 -5.16 -3.11 3.19
C LEU A 59 -5.46 -4.37 4.01
N GLY A 60 -6.70 -4.51 4.47
CA GLY A 60 -7.11 -5.63 5.32
C GLY A 60 -7.01 -7.01 4.65
N ASP A 61 -6.94 -7.07 3.32
CA ASP A 61 -6.78 -8.33 2.59
C ASP A 61 -5.35 -8.86 2.60
N PHE A 62 -4.41 -8.07 3.11
CA PHE A 62 -3.01 -8.49 3.26
C PHE A 62 -2.76 -8.95 4.69
N ASP A 63 -1.66 -9.67 4.89
CA ASP A 63 -1.26 -10.12 6.23
C ASP A 63 -0.83 -8.95 7.12
N GLY A 64 -0.55 -7.82 6.53
CA GLY A 64 -0.19 -6.60 7.23
C GLY A 64 0.26 -5.56 6.23
N ALA A 65 0.59 -4.37 6.71
CA ALA A 65 1.07 -3.29 5.86
C ALA A 65 2.35 -2.69 6.43
N VAL A 66 3.29 -2.37 5.57
CA VAL A 66 4.53 -1.69 5.96
C VAL A 66 4.71 -0.46 5.09
N LEU A 67 5.30 0.58 5.65
CA LEU A 67 5.63 1.80 4.92
C LEU A 67 7.13 1.83 4.68
N ASP A 68 7.52 1.95 3.42
CA ASP A 68 8.93 2.05 3.06
C ASP A 68 9.41 3.47 3.38
N LEU A 69 10.31 3.58 4.35
CA LEU A 69 10.82 4.87 4.79
C LEU A 69 11.70 5.56 3.75
N GLN A 70 12.25 4.81 2.80
CA GLN A 70 12.99 5.43 1.71
C GLN A 70 12.05 6.15 0.74
N GLY A 71 10.80 5.73 0.73
CA GLY A 71 9.80 6.33 -0.12
C GLY A 71 9.92 5.89 -1.57
N ARG A 72 9.50 6.77 -2.43
CA ARG A 72 9.48 6.51 -3.85
C ARG A 72 10.24 7.57 -4.63
#